data_732cead7f2713d40f5dcb2956bfd6070
#
_entry.id   732cead7f2713d40f5dcb2956bfd6070
#
_cell.length_a   1.000
_cell.length_b   1.000
_cell.length_c   1.000
_cell.angle_alpha   90.00
_cell.angle_beta   90.00
_cell.angle_gamma   90.00
#
_symmetry.space_group_name_H-M   'P 1'
#
loop_
_entity.id
_entity.type
_entity.pdbx_description
1 polymer ?
#
loop_
_entity_poly.entity_id
_entity_poly.type
_entity_poly.pdbx_seq_one_letter_code
_entity_poly.pdbx_strand_id
1 'polypeptide(L)'
;RLGYEEMKKENHVFAPAYKTEDMKELVTICDHIIFNSFAQFEKHKEIISAYNNSQRENGNRVSIGMRVNPEFSTQEGHAIYDPCAPGSRLGVVRAKFPETLPEEIEGLHVHTLCEQDSDDLEATFNAFEKSFEPYLKKIKWLNLGGGHHITRPGYDIERLIRLIKRIKDTYHLEVYLEPGEAIALNAGYLITEVQDIVDNDLSILILDASAACHMPDVLEMPYRPPLQGGYEAGKKPYTYRLSSMTCLAGDVIGDYSFDHEIHVGDRLVFEDMAIYSMVKNNTFNGIGLPDICLLHEDGAIETVKRFGYEDFKNRLS
;
A
#
# COMPACT_ATOMS: atom_id res chain seq x y z
N ARG A 1 9.79 7.65 10.44
CA ARG A 1 11.13 8.28 10.23
C ARG A 1 11.29 8.79 8.81
N LEU A 2 11.11 7.98 7.77
CA LEU A 2 11.29 8.38 6.37
C LEU A 2 10.53 9.67 6.03
N GLY A 3 9.26 9.75 6.40
CA GLY A 3 8.45 10.97 6.19
C GLY A 3 9.05 12.20 6.88
N TYR A 4 9.51 12.04 8.12
CA TYR A 4 10.11 13.11 8.91
C TYR A 4 11.48 13.52 8.40
N GLU A 5 12.37 12.56 8.11
CA GLU A 5 13.78 12.81 7.74
C GLU A 5 13.91 13.32 6.30
N GLU A 6 13.17 12.71 5.36
CA GLU A 6 13.35 12.96 3.93
C GLU A 6 12.27 13.87 3.34
N MET A 7 11.00 13.63 3.64
CA MET A 7 9.91 14.42 3.05
C MET A 7 9.72 15.77 3.76
N LYS A 8 10.02 15.86 5.06
CA LYS A 8 10.03 17.12 5.85
C LYS A 8 8.72 17.91 5.75
N LYS A 9 7.60 17.21 5.69
CA LYS A 9 6.24 17.74 5.63
C LYS A 9 5.42 17.12 6.75
N GLU A 10 4.14 17.44 6.78
CA GLU A 10 3.19 16.86 7.73
C GLU A 10 3.23 15.33 7.68
N ASN A 11 3.44 14.70 8.82
CA ASN A 11 3.72 13.27 8.95
C ASN A 11 2.64 12.58 9.78
N HIS A 12 1.87 11.71 9.15
CA HIS A 12 0.81 10.93 9.77
C HIS A 12 1.24 9.48 9.96
N VAL A 13 0.81 8.87 11.05
CA VAL A 13 1.04 7.45 11.28
C VAL A 13 -0.24 6.73 11.70
N PHE A 14 -0.47 5.58 11.08
CA PHE A 14 -1.46 4.60 11.51
C PHE A 14 -0.79 3.22 11.65
N ALA A 15 -1.13 2.52 12.73
CA ALA A 15 -0.86 1.10 12.90
C ALA A 15 -1.99 0.45 13.70
N PRO A 16 -2.29 -0.87 13.50
CA PRO A 16 -3.30 -1.57 14.29
C PRO A 16 -3.00 -1.60 15.79
N ALA A 17 -1.73 -1.51 16.17
CA ALA A 17 -1.27 -1.35 17.55
C ALA A 17 0.13 -0.72 17.59
N TYR A 18 0.43 -0.01 18.67
CA TYR A 18 1.72 0.59 18.94
C TYR A 18 2.37 -0.02 20.17
N LYS A 19 3.70 -0.20 20.13
CA LYS A 19 4.49 -0.47 21.33
C LYS A 19 4.73 0.84 22.09
N THR A 20 4.88 0.74 23.42
CA THR A 20 5.09 1.93 24.25
C THR A 20 6.43 2.61 23.95
N GLU A 21 7.44 1.83 23.62
CA GLU A 21 8.76 2.33 23.25
C GLU A 21 8.69 3.14 21.95
N ASP A 22 7.97 2.63 20.94
CA ASP A 22 7.80 3.30 19.65
C ASP A 22 7.01 4.61 19.81
N MET A 23 6.00 4.64 20.70
CA MET A 23 5.18 5.82 20.96
C MET A 23 6.00 7.02 21.44
N LYS A 24 7.05 6.77 22.24
CA LYS A 24 7.95 7.84 22.72
C LYS A 24 8.70 8.54 21.58
N GLU A 25 9.01 7.83 20.52
CA GLU A 25 9.61 8.41 19.32
C GLU A 25 8.54 9.03 18.42
N LEU A 26 7.43 8.34 18.18
CA LEU A 26 6.37 8.78 17.29
C LEU A 26 5.85 10.17 17.64
N VAL A 27 5.70 10.49 18.93
CA VAL A 27 5.24 11.82 19.37
C VAL A 27 6.20 12.95 18.96
N THR A 28 7.47 12.64 18.67
CA THR A 28 8.47 13.65 18.31
C THR A 28 8.62 13.84 16.80
N ILE A 29 8.10 12.91 15.99
CA ILE A 29 8.29 12.90 14.53
C ILE A 29 6.98 12.89 13.74
N CYS A 30 5.82 12.76 14.40
CA CYS A 30 4.51 12.73 13.74
C CYS A 30 3.66 13.91 14.18
N ASP A 31 2.91 14.46 13.23
CA ASP A 31 1.91 15.50 13.47
C ASP A 31 0.55 14.87 13.81
N HIS A 32 0.24 13.73 13.21
CA HIS A 32 -0.99 12.98 13.49
C HIS A 32 -0.68 11.53 13.85
N ILE A 33 -1.27 11.05 14.97
CA ILE A 33 -1.20 9.65 15.39
C ILE A 33 -2.62 9.07 15.43
N ILE A 34 -2.85 8.04 14.63
CA ILE A 34 -4.15 7.42 14.45
C ILE A 34 -4.19 6.08 15.19
N PHE A 35 -5.10 5.95 16.14
CA PHE A 35 -5.32 4.70 16.89
C PHE A 35 -6.36 3.82 16.23
N ASN A 36 -6.18 2.52 16.39
CA ASN A 36 -7.09 1.51 15.87
C ASN A 36 -8.16 1.07 16.90
N SER A 37 -7.98 1.43 18.16
CA SER A 37 -8.94 1.12 19.23
C SER A 37 -8.82 2.10 20.39
N PHE A 38 -9.90 2.27 21.14
CA PHE A 38 -9.90 3.10 22.36
C PHE A 38 -8.94 2.55 23.43
N ALA A 39 -8.75 1.23 23.52
CA ALA A 39 -7.77 0.64 24.42
C ALA A 39 -6.32 1.07 24.10
N GLN A 40 -5.96 1.15 22.82
CA GLN A 40 -4.66 1.67 22.41
C GLN A 40 -4.53 3.17 22.69
N PHE A 41 -5.58 3.95 22.46
CA PHE A 41 -5.61 5.36 22.83
C PHE A 41 -5.40 5.55 24.35
N GLU A 42 -6.19 4.88 25.18
CA GLU A 42 -6.07 4.96 26.64
C GLU A 42 -4.68 4.59 27.15
N LYS A 43 -4.06 3.55 26.55
CA LYS A 43 -2.70 3.11 26.88
C LYS A 43 -1.64 4.18 26.66
N HIS A 44 -1.82 5.03 25.64
CA HIS A 44 -0.78 5.94 25.16
C HIS A 44 -1.09 7.42 25.33
N LYS A 45 -2.33 7.80 25.68
CA LYS A 45 -2.76 9.19 25.75
C LYS A 45 -1.91 10.05 26.71
N GLU A 46 -1.42 9.49 27.81
CA GLU A 46 -0.59 10.24 28.76
C GLU A 46 0.77 10.63 28.17
N ILE A 47 1.38 9.78 27.34
CA ILE A 47 2.64 10.07 26.65
C ILE A 47 2.43 11.24 25.68
N ILE A 48 1.34 11.20 24.89
CA ILE A 48 1.02 12.28 23.94
C ILE A 48 0.68 13.57 24.68
N SER A 49 -0.13 13.50 25.74
CA SER A 49 -0.51 14.67 26.53
C SER A 49 0.71 15.33 27.20
N ALA A 50 1.63 14.53 27.73
CA ALA A 50 2.88 15.04 28.30
C ALA A 50 3.74 15.75 27.26
N TYR A 51 3.88 15.16 26.06
CA TYR A 51 4.59 15.76 24.94
C TYR A 51 3.92 17.07 24.51
N ASN A 52 2.63 17.05 24.22
CA ASN A 52 1.87 18.23 23.80
C ASN A 52 1.96 19.37 24.83
N ASN A 53 1.93 19.04 26.13
CA ASN A 53 2.10 20.05 27.19
C ASN A 53 3.50 20.64 27.19
N SER A 54 4.54 19.84 26.90
CA SER A 54 5.92 20.32 26.84
C SER A 54 6.21 21.23 25.63
N GLN A 55 5.40 21.07 24.54
CA GLN A 55 5.58 21.81 23.28
C GLN A 55 4.63 23.03 23.15
N ARG A 56 3.88 23.40 24.19
CA ARG A 56 2.88 24.49 24.12
C ARG A 56 3.43 25.80 23.56
N GLU A 57 4.66 26.14 23.89
CA GLU A 57 5.29 27.38 23.45
C GLU A 57 5.83 27.30 22.00
N ASN A 58 6.14 26.11 21.50
CA ASN A 58 6.73 25.89 20.18
C ASN A 58 5.70 25.65 19.08
N GLY A 59 4.42 25.48 19.43
CA GLY A 59 3.33 25.22 18.49
C GLY A 59 3.31 23.80 17.89
N ASN A 60 4.32 22.97 18.17
CA ASN A 60 4.37 21.59 17.71
C ASN A 60 3.47 20.72 18.59
N ARG A 61 2.42 20.19 17.99
CA ARG A 61 1.41 19.39 18.72
C ARG A 61 0.99 18.18 17.89
N VAL A 62 1.00 17.03 18.52
CA VAL A 62 0.44 15.80 17.93
C VAL A 62 -1.09 15.85 18.03
N SER A 63 -1.76 15.70 16.89
CA SER A 63 -3.20 15.50 16.79
C SER A 63 -3.56 14.02 16.81
N ILE A 64 -4.59 13.65 17.54
CA ILE A 64 -5.00 12.26 17.74
C ILE A 64 -6.20 11.94 16.86
N GLY A 65 -6.12 10.81 16.14
CA GLY A 65 -7.22 10.25 15.39
C GLY A 65 -7.64 8.85 15.82
N MET A 66 -8.84 8.47 15.41
CA MET A 66 -9.37 7.12 15.61
C MET A 66 -9.76 6.51 14.26
N ARG A 67 -9.22 5.33 13.95
CA ARG A 67 -9.69 4.57 12.78
C ARG A 67 -11.06 3.97 13.05
N VAL A 68 -11.95 4.15 12.09
CA VAL A 68 -13.33 3.68 12.12
C VAL A 68 -13.51 2.58 11.09
N ASN A 69 -14.28 1.55 11.46
CA ASN A 69 -14.79 0.55 10.53
C ASN A 69 -16.28 0.87 10.27
N PRO A 70 -16.66 1.34 9.08
CA PRO A 70 -18.04 1.64 8.75
C PRO A 70 -18.91 0.40 8.54
N GLU A 71 -18.34 -0.81 8.63
CA GLU A 71 -19.02 -2.08 8.39
C GLU A 71 -19.68 -2.13 6.97
N PHE A 72 -19.08 -1.39 6.05
CA PHE A 72 -19.47 -1.32 4.64
C PHE A 72 -18.25 -1.17 3.75
N SER A 73 -18.19 -1.95 2.70
CA SER A 73 -17.15 -1.92 1.67
C SER A 73 -17.75 -2.22 0.30
N THR A 74 -17.14 -1.69 -0.74
CA THR A 74 -17.46 -2.00 -2.14
C THR A 74 -16.45 -3.01 -2.72
N GLN A 75 -15.58 -3.60 -1.86
CA GLN A 75 -14.66 -4.64 -2.30
C GLN A 75 -15.40 -5.89 -2.75
N GLU A 76 -15.19 -6.28 -4.00
CA GLU A 76 -15.74 -7.51 -4.58
C GLU A 76 -14.61 -8.53 -4.82
N GLY A 77 -14.82 -9.76 -4.39
CA GLY A 77 -14.02 -10.91 -4.81
C GLY A 77 -12.90 -11.35 -3.87
N HIS A 78 -12.23 -10.50 -3.10
CA HIS A 78 -11.08 -10.89 -2.27
C HIS A 78 -11.17 -10.39 -0.83
N ALA A 79 -11.63 -11.26 0.08
CA ALA A 79 -11.78 -10.95 1.51
C ALA A 79 -10.48 -10.45 2.19
N ILE A 80 -9.31 -10.80 1.64
CA ILE A 80 -8.00 -10.35 2.15
C ILE A 80 -7.81 -8.83 2.04
N TYR A 81 -8.48 -8.19 1.08
CA TYR A 81 -8.42 -6.74 0.85
C TYR A 81 -9.65 -5.97 1.35
N ASP A 82 -10.62 -6.67 1.96
CA ASP A 82 -11.76 -6.01 2.57
C ASP A 82 -11.50 -5.66 4.04
N PRO A 83 -11.17 -4.39 4.37
CA PRO A 83 -10.92 -3.97 5.74
C PRO A 83 -12.19 -3.93 6.59
N CYS A 84 -13.37 -4.06 5.99
CA CYS A 84 -14.67 -4.02 6.65
C CYS A 84 -15.31 -5.39 6.79
N ALA A 85 -14.68 -6.47 6.31
CA ALA A 85 -15.17 -7.82 6.41
C ALA A 85 -15.40 -8.24 7.88
N PRO A 86 -16.35 -9.13 8.15
CA PRO A 86 -16.54 -9.70 9.49
C PRO A 86 -15.23 -10.30 10.02
N GLY A 87 -14.87 -9.96 11.26
CA GLY A 87 -13.60 -10.38 11.87
C GLY A 87 -12.38 -9.53 11.49
N SER A 88 -12.54 -8.48 10.68
CA SER A 88 -11.45 -7.53 10.43
C SER A 88 -10.99 -6.89 11.73
N ARG A 89 -9.65 -6.82 11.91
CA ARG A 89 -9.02 -6.13 13.05
C ARG A 89 -8.90 -4.61 12.85
N LEU A 90 -9.34 -4.07 11.72
CA LEU A 90 -9.04 -2.69 11.30
C LEU A 90 -10.21 -1.75 11.62
N GLY A 91 -9.96 -0.85 12.57
CA GLY A 91 -10.90 0.19 12.96
C GLY A 91 -11.97 -0.24 13.97
N VAL A 92 -12.58 0.73 14.59
CA VAL A 92 -13.64 0.56 15.59
C VAL A 92 -14.99 0.56 14.90
N VAL A 93 -15.78 -0.50 15.07
CA VAL A 93 -17.15 -0.60 14.56
C VAL A 93 -18.10 0.32 15.33
N ARG A 94 -19.20 0.74 14.72
CA ARG A 94 -20.16 1.69 15.31
C ARG A 94 -20.66 1.25 16.70
N ALA A 95 -20.95 -0.03 16.89
CA ALA A 95 -21.47 -0.57 18.15
C ALA A 95 -20.46 -0.50 19.33
N LYS A 96 -19.17 -0.31 19.03
CA LYS A 96 -18.10 -0.15 20.03
C LYS A 96 -17.60 1.29 20.17
N PHE A 97 -18.21 2.21 19.43
CA PHE A 97 -17.88 3.63 19.51
C PHE A 97 -18.63 4.27 20.68
N PRO A 98 -17.98 5.09 21.54
CA PRO A 98 -18.63 5.73 22.68
C PRO A 98 -19.66 6.75 22.19
N GLU A 99 -20.70 7.03 22.99
CA GLU A 99 -21.69 8.06 22.67
C GLU A 99 -21.03 9.45 22.59
N THR A 100 -20.06 9.70 23.45
CA THR A 100 -19.27 10.92 23.46
C THR A 100 -17.82 10.59 23.15
N LEU A 101 -17.29 11.19 22.10
CA LEU A 101 -15.89 11.07 21.73
C LEU A 101 -15.02 11.79 22.77
N PRO A 102 -13.91 11.20 23.26
CA PRO A 102 -12.93 11.90 24.07
C PRO A 102 -12.45 13.18 23.38
N GLU A 103 -12.33 14.28 24.14
CA GLU A 103 -11.96 15.61 23.62
C GLU A 103 -10.57 15.63 22.94
N GLU A 104 -9.68 14.73 23.34
CA GLU A 104 -8.35 14.60 22.77
C GLU A 104 -8.37 14.03 21.35
N ILE A 105 -9.43 13.34 20.93
CA ILE A 105 -9.56 12.77 19.59
C ILE A 105 -10.09 13.84 18.65
N GLU A 106 -9.23 14.32 17.78
CA GLU A 106 -9.48 15.45 16.89
C GLU A 106 -9.84 15.04 15.47
N GLY A 107 -9.64 13.76 15.12
CA GLY A 107 -9.93 13.28 13.78
C GLY A 107 -10.42 11.85 13.72
N LEU A 108 -11.00 11.51 12.57
CA LEU A 108 -11.36 10.14 12.22
C LEU A 108 -10.64 9.70 10.95
N HIS A 109 -10.35 8.41 10.87
CA HIS A 109 -9.72 7.77 9.73
C HIS A 109 -10.58 6.62 9.22
N VAL A 110 -10.95 6.66 7.95
CA VAL A 110 -11.79 5.66 7.27
C VAL A 110 -11.02 5.16 6.04
N HIS A 111 -10.52 3.94 6.09
CA HIS A 111 -9.78 3.35 4.98
C HIS A 111 -10.48 2.06 4.56
N THR A 112 -11.23 2.12 3.47
CA THR A 112 -12.12 1.05 2.98
C THR A 112 -11.78 0.58 1.58
N LEU A 113 -11.00 1.36 0.81
CA LEU A 113 -10.70 1.09 -0.58
C LEU A 113 -9.40 0.30 -0.76
N CYS A 114 -9.35 -0.48 -1.84
CA CYS A 114 -8.15 -1.08 -2.40
C CYS A 114 -8.31 -1.09 -3.92
N GLU A 115 -7.50 -0.34 -4.65
CA GLU A 115 -7.50 -0.20 -6.11
C GLU A 115 -8.87 0.21 -6.72
N GLN A 116 -9.58 1.12 -6.05
CA GLN A 116 -10.95 1.51 -6.42
C GLN A 116 -11.07 2.97 -6.83
N ASP A 117 -12.21 3.31 -7.41
CA ASP A 117 -12.52 4.60 -8.00
C ASP A 117 -13.28 5.55 -7.04
N SER A 118 -13.59 6.74 -7.50
CA SER A 118 -14.24 7.78 -6.70
C SER A 118 -15.70 7.51 -6.39
N ASP A 119 -16.38 6.68 -7.16
CA ASP A 119 -17.75 6.22 -6.89
C ASP A 119 -17.78 5.24 -5.70
N ASP A 120 -16.81 4.35 -5.62
CA ASP A 120 -16.60 3.48 -4.45
C ASP A 120 -16.35 4.30 -3.18
N LEU A 121 -15.49 5.35 -3.28
CA LEU A 121 -15.27 6.26 -2.16
C LEU A 121 -16.56 6.97 -1.75
N GLU A 122 -17.34 7.47 -2.71
CA GLU A 122 -18.60 8.16 -2.41
C GLU A 122 -19.61 7.20 -1.75
N ALA A 123 -19.72 5.96 -2.23
CA ALA A 123 -20.58 4.94 -1.65
C ALA A 123 -20.18 4.60 -0.20
N THR A 124 -18.87 4.36 0.04
CA THR A 124 -18.36 4.04 1.37
C THR A 124 -18.45 5.24 2.32
N PHE A 125 -18.20 6.46 1.84
CA PHE A 125 -18.38 7.67 2.64
C PHE A 125 -19.85 7.88 3.04
N ASN A 126 -20.80 7.67 2.14
CA ASN A 126 -22.22 7.81 2.44
C ASN A 126 -22.69 6.79 3.52
N ALA A 127 -22.16 5.58 3.49
CA ALA A 127 -22.43 4.58 4.53
C ALA A 127 -21.80 4.98 5.87
N PHE A 128 -20.56 5.46 5.84
CA PHE A 128 -19.86 5.99 7.02
C PHE A 128 -20.59 7.20 7.60
N GLU A 129 -20.93 8.19 6.78
CA GLU A 129 -21.65 9.40 7.16
C GLU A 129 -22.94 9.07 7.91
N LYS A 130 -23.77 8.16 7.37
CA LYS A 130 -25.01 7.70 7.96
C LYS A 130 -24.85 7.22 9.41
N SER A 131 -23.75 6.57 9.72
CA SER A 131 -23.50 5.94 11.03
C SER A 131 -22.70 6.83 11.98
N PHE A 132 -21.86 7.73 11.47
CA PHE A 132 -20.90 8.51 12.24
C PHE A 132 -21.09 10.04 12.16
N GLU A 133 -22.13 10.51 11.49
CA GLU A 133 -22.42 11.94 11.32
C GLU A 133 -22.34 12.77 12.64
N PRO A 134 -22.85 12.30 13.79
CA PRO A 134 -22.75 13.06 15.03
C PRO A 134 -21.32 13.35 15.50
N TYR A 135 -20.35 12.52 15.09
CA TYR A 135 -18.94 12.70 15.42
C TYR A 135 -18.25 13.63 14.43
N LEU A 136 -18.65 13.63 13.15
CA LEU A 136 -18.10 14.53 12.13
C LEU A 136 -18.21 16.01 12.51
N LYS A 137 -19.25 16.37 13.24
CA LYS A 137 -19.46 17.74 13.76
C LYS A 137 -18.58 18.13 14.95
N LYS A 138 -17.81 17.18 15.48
CA LYS A 138 -17.00 17.38 16.71
C LYS A 138 -15.51 17.27 16.47
N ILE A 139 -15.10 16.82 15.31
CA ILE A 139 -13.69 16.63 14.94
C ILE A 139 -13.19 17.79 14.07
N LYS A 140 -11.88 17.84 13.85
CA LYS A 140 -11.21 18.87 13.05
C LYS A 140 -10.83 18.38 11.67
N TRP A 141 -10.58 17.09 11.54
CA TRP A 141 -10.12 16.49 10.29
C TRP A 141 -10.69 15.08 10.06
N LEU A 142 -10.76 14.71 8.79
CA LEU A 142 -11.17 13.39 8.32
C LEU A 142 -10.14 12.88 7.32
N ASN A 143 -9.58 11.71 7.59
CA ASN A 143 -8.72 11.00 6.66
C ASN A 143 -9.52 9.88 6.00
N LEU A 144 -9.63 9.92 4.68
CA LEU A 144 -10.39 8.95 3.88
C LEU A 144 -9.55 7.75 3.43
N GLY A 145 -8.30 7.65 3.93
CA GLY A 145 -7.42 6.52 3.71
C GLY A 145 -6.84 6.45 2.29
N GLY A 146 -6.31 5.28 1.97
CA GLY A 146 -5.71 4.95 0.68
C GLY A 146 -6.61 4.09 -0.21
N GLY A 147 -5.97 3.43 -1.18
CA GLY A 147 -6.66 2.57 -2.15
C GLY A 147 -7.36 3.30 -3.28
N HIS A 148 -7.14 4.62 -3.38
CA HIS A 148 -7.68 5.46 -4.47
C HIS A 148 -6.77 5.40 -5.69
N HIS A 149 -7.29 4.96 -6.83
CA HIS A 149 -6.56 4.92 -8.09
C HIS A 149 -6.54 6.27 -8.84
N ILE A 150 -6.26 7.36 -8.16
CA ILE A 150 -6.40 8.75 -8.63
C ILE A 150 -5.65 9.02 -9.95
N THR A 151 -4.51 8.37 -10.17
CA THR A 151 -3.66 8.55 -11.36
C THR A 151 -3.99 7.58 -12.49
N ARG A 152 -4.93 6.66 -12.27
CA ARG A 152 -5.35 5.69 -13.29
C ARG A 152 -6.14 6.40 -14.40
N PRO A 153 -5.90 6.07 -15.69
CA PRO A 153 -6.74 6.55 -16.78
C PRO A 153 -8.22 6.23 -16.56
N GLY A 154 -9.08 7.23 -16.72
CA GLY A 154 -10.54 7.08 -16.54
C GLY A 154 -11.06 7.30 -15.11
N TYR A 155 -10.21 7.53 -14.12
CA TYR A 155 -10.64 7.91 -12.77
C TYR A 155 -11.43 9.22 -12.80
N ASP A 156 -12.64 9.28 -12.18
CA ASP A 156 -13.46 10.48 -12.12
C ASP A 156 -12.97 11.43 -11.01
N ILE A 157 -11.96 12.25 -11.35
CA ILE A 157 -11.39 13.28 -10.48
C ILE A 157 -12.44 14.30 -10.03
N GLU A 158 -13.37 14.68 -10.95
CA GLU A 158 -14.38 15.69 -10.63
C GLU A 158 -15.35 15.18 -9.54
N ARG A 159 -15.67 13.90 -9.52
CA ARG A 159 -16.47 13.27 -8.45
C ARG A 159 -15.73 13.35 -7.12
N LEU A 160 -14.45 13.00 -7.10
CA LEU A 160 -13.60 13.12 -5.90
C LEU A 160 -13.61 14.55 -5.37
N ILE A 161 -13.39 15.53 -6.24
CA ILE A 161 -13.39 16.95 -5.87
C ILE A 161 -14.75 17.38 -5.30
N ARG A 162 -15.86 16.97 -5.92
CA ARG A 162 -17.21 17.27 -5.42
C ARG A 162 -17.46 16.66 -4.04
N LEU A 163 -17.04 15.43 -3.83
CA LEU A 163 -17.18 14.76 -2.53
C LEU A 163 -16.37 15.47 -1.44
N ILE A 164 -15.09 15.78 -1.71
CA ILE A 164 -14.24 16.50 -0.75
C ILE A 164 -14.83 17.88 -0.41
N LYS A 165 -15.31 18.64 -1.42
CA LYS A 165 -15.95 19.93 -1.21
C LYS A 165 -17.22 19.78 -0.34
N ARG A 166 -18.08 18.78 -0.64
CA ARG A 166 -19.27 18.50 0.17
C ARG A 166 -18.90 18.27 1.64
N ILE A 167 -17.87 17.47 1.92
CA ILE A 167 -17.41 17.18 3.28
C ILE A 167 -16.92 18.46 3.97
N LYS A 168 -16.06 19.23 3.30
CA LYS A 168 -15.51 20.49 3.83
C LYS A 168 -16.61 21.53 4.09
N ASP A 169 -17.54 21.69 3.17
CA ASP A 169 -18.64 22.67 3.30
C ASP A 169 -19.66 22.26 4.36
N THR A 170 -19.94 20.96 4.53
CA THR A 170 -20.95 20.46 5.48
C THR A 170 -20.41 20.40 6.91
N TYR A 171 -19.17 19.96 7.09
CA TYR A 171 -18.62 19.64 8.41
C TYR A 171 -17.47 20.55 8.84
N HIS A 172 -16.96 21.39 7.94
CA HIS A 172 -15.82 22.31 8.16
C HIS A 172 -14.53 21.55 8.56
N LEU A 173 -14.32 20.39 7.96
CA LEU A 173 -13.18 19.50 8.23
C LEU A 173 -12.02 19.72 7.26
N GLU A 174 -10.80 19.56 7.76
CA GLU A 174 -9.69 19.26 6.87
C GLU A 174 -9.80 17.80 6.40
N VAL A 175 -9.54 17.56 5.10
CA VAL A 175 -9.69 16.23 4.49
C VAL A 175 -8.33 15.75 3.99
N TYR A 176 -7.95 14.54 4.40
CA TYR A 176 -6.73 13.86 4.00
C TYR A 176 -7.03 12.61 3.18
N LEU A 177 -6.13 12.28 2.26
CA LEU A 177 -6.10 11.06 1.48
C LEU A 177 -4.71 10.42 1.58
N GLU A 178 -4.62 9.09 1.42
CA GLU A 178 -3.39 8.32 1.48
C GLU A 178 -3.18 7.49 0.17
N PRO A 179 -3.14 8.11 -1.02
CA PRO A 179 -3.12 7.38 -2.30
C PRO A 179 -1.72 6.81 -2.60
N GLY A 180 -1.27 5.82 -1.85
CA GLY A 180 0.10 5.28 -1.93
C GLY A 180 0.42 4.69 -3.30
N GLU A 181 -0.36 3.71 -3.76
CA GLU A 181 -0.16 3.04 -5.04
C GLU A 181 -0.26 4.00 -6.21
N ALA A 182 -1.26 4.85 -6.24
CA ALA A 182 -1.48 5.82 -7.30
C ALA A 182 -0.27 6.77 -7.52
N ILE A 183 0.53 7.04 -6.50
CA ILE A 183 1.73 7.91 -6.61
C ILE A 183 2.81 7.26 -7.47
N ALA A 184 2.95 5.93 -7.43
CA ALA A 184 3.98 5.18 -8.13
C ALA A 184 3.43 4.26 -9.24
N LEU A 185 2.14 4.42 -9.60
CA LEU A 185 1.50 3.63 -10.65
C LEU A 185 2.25 3.80 -11.98
N ASN A 186 2.64 2.68 -12.58
CA ASN A 186 3.42 2.61 -13.83
C ASN A 186 4.80 3.30 -13.76
N ALA A 187 5.35 3.55 -12.57
CA ALA A 187 6.61 4.27 -12.41
C ALA A 187 7.84 3.37 -12.47
N GLY A 188 7.70 2.05 -12.41
CA GLY A 188 8.85 1.13 -12.37
C GLY A 188 8.68 -0.14 -13.17
N TYR A 189 9.82 -0.65 -13.61
CA TYR A 189 9.96 -1.91 -14.33
C TYR A 189 10.82 -2.89 -13.54
N LEU A 190 10.53 -4.18 -13.65
CA LEU A 190 11.45 -5.24 -13.25
C LEU A 190 12.00 -5.90 -14.52
N ILE A 191 13.31 -5.79 -14.72
CA ILE A 191 14.02 -6.42 -15.82
C ILE A 191 14.58 -7.74 -15.32
N THR A 192 14.33 -8.81 -16.04
CA THR A 192 14.79 -10.17 -15.74
C THR A 192 15.36 -10.84 -16.97
N GLU A 193 16.24 -11.81 -16.79
CA GLU A 193 16.85 -12.57 -17.86
C GLU A 193 16.44 -14.05 -17.78
N VAL A 194 16.22 -14.67 -18.93
CA VAL A 194 15.92 -16.09 -19.06
C VAL A 194 17.19 -16.89 -18.84
N GLN A 195 17.25 -17.67 -17.77
CA GLN A 195 18.42 -18.46 -17.37
C GLN A 195 18.40 -19.88 -17.98
N ASP A 196 17.20 -20.44 -18.16
CA ASP A 196 17.02 -21.77 -18.72
C ASP A 196 15.61 -21.95 -19.31
N ILE A 197 15.43 -22.97 -20.15
CA ILE A 197 14.12 -23.36 -20.68
C ILE A 197 13.96 -24.86 -20.45
N VAL A 198 12.89 -25.23 -19.75
CA VAL A 198 12.58 -26.61 -19.38
C VAL A 198 11.25 -27.01 -20.01
N ASP A 199 11.18 -28.22 -20.59
CA ASP A 199 9.96 -28.77 -21.16
C ASP A 199 9.36 -29.84 -20.26
N ASN A 200 8.09 -29.62 -19.87
CA ASN A 200 7.28 -30.57 -19.13
C ASN A 200 5.80 -30.31 -19.44
N ASP A 201 5.23 -30.96 -20.43
CA ASP A 201 3.92 -30.74 -21.05
C ASP A 201 3.74 -29.32 -21.65
N LEU A 202 4.54 -28.39 -21.24
CA LEU A 202 4.64 -27.00 -21.74
C LEU A 202 6.08 -26.52 -21.57
N SER A 203 6.48 -25.51 -22.34
CA SER A 203 7.78 -24.86 -22.17
C SER A 203 7.78 -23.88 -21.05
N ILE A 204 8.75 -23.98 -20.12
CA ILE A 204 8.87 -23.21 -18.90
C ILE A 204 10.14 -22.38 -18.95
N LEU A 205 10.01 -21.06 -18.88
CA LEU A 205 11.16 -20.15 -18.74
C LEU A 205 11.57 -20.06 -17.28
N ILE A 206 12.81 -20.33 -16.98
CA ILE A 206 13.41 -20.12 -15.66
C ILE A 206 14.08 -18.75 -15.66
N LEU A 207 13.55 -17.84 -14.86
CA LEU A 207 14.00 -16.46 -14.77
C LEU A 207 14.87 -16.24 -13.53
N ASP A 208 15.74 -15.23 -13.56
CA ASP A 208 16.42 -14.71 -12.37
C ASP A 208 15.52 -13.85 -11.49
N ALA A 209 14.30 -13.55 -11.93
CA ALA A 209 13.22 -13.03 -11.11
C ALA A 209 12.36 -14.16 -10.50
N SER A 210 11.65 -13.85 -9.43
CA SER A 210 10.84 -14.81 -8.66
C SER A 210 9.54 -14.17 -8.21
N ALA A 211 8.42 -14.87 -8.36
CA ALA A 211 7.15 -14.42 -7.75
C ALA A 211 7.28 -14.34 -6.23
N ALA A 212 7.83 -15.39 -5.59
CA ALA A 212 7.98 -15.43 -4.14
C ALA A 212 8.92 -14.36 -3.58
N CYS A 213 9.98 -13.98 -4.32
CA CYS A 213 10.99 -13.04 -3.84
C CYS A 213 10.75 -11.60 -4.28
N HIS A 214 10.29 -11.37 -5.52
CA HIS A 214 10.27 -10.04 -6.13
C HIS A 214 8.88 -9.49 -6.40
N MET A 215 7.85 -10.34 -6.44
CA MET A 215 6.45 -9.96 -6.65
C MET A 215 5.49 -10.89 -5.89
N PRO A 216 5.59 -10.94 -4.55
CA PRO A 216 4.87 -11.95 -3.77
C PRO A 216 3.34 -11.84 -3.86
N ASP A 217 2.80 -10.70 -4.23
CA ASP A 217 1.35 -10.54 -4.47
C ASP A 217 0.83 -11.43 -5.60
N VAL A 218 1.69 -11.83 -6.55
CA VAL A 218 1.34 -12.83 -7.58
C VAL A 218 0.91 -14.16 -6.96
N LEU A 219 1.51 -14.54 -5.82
CA LEU A 219 1.17 -15.78 -5.09
C LEU A 219 0.12 -15.56 -4.00
N GLU A 220 0.14 -14.40 -3.33
CA GLU A 220 -0.77 -14.08 -2.23
C GLU A 220 -2.19 -13.76 -2.75
N MET A 221 -2.27 -13.07 -3.87
CA MET A 221 -3.51 -12.76 -4.58
C MET A 221 -3.27 -12.90 -6.08
N PRO A 222 -3.42 -14.12 -6.64
CA PRO A 222 -3.00 -14.44 -7.99
C PRO A 222 -3.49 -13.44 -9.04
N TYR A 223 -2.55 -12.76 -9.65
CA TYR A 223 -2.74 -11.95 -10.84
C TYR A 223 -1.57 -12.20 -11.80
N ARG A 224 -1.73 -11.82 -13.05
CA ARG A 224 -0.68 -11.93 -14.05
C ARG A 224 -0.06 -10.55 -14.28
N PRO A 225 1.19 -10.29 -13.83
CA PRO A 225 1.85 -9.02 -14.02
C PRO A 225 1.87 -8.59 -15.49
N PRO A 226 1.67 -7.30 -15.81
CA PRO A 226 1.88 -6.81 -17.17
C PRO A 226 3.32 -7.03 -17.61
N LEU A 227 3.51 -7.47 -18.85
CA LEU A 227 4.81 -7.80 -19.43
C LEU A 227 4.91 -7.21 -20.83
N GLN A 228 5.97 -6.47 -21.11
CA GLN A 228 6.18 -5.86 -22.44
C GLN A 228 6.32 -6.95 -23.49
N GLY A 229 5.51 -6.87 -24.54
CA GLY A 229 5.46 -7.87 -25.61
C GLY A 229 4.88 -9.23 -25.20
N GLY A 230 4.40 -9.36 -23.95
CA GLY A 230 3.73 -10.55 -23.43
C GLY A 230 2.21 -10.43 -23.53
N TYR A 231 1.58 -11.45 -24.05
CA TYR A 231 0.12 -11.55 -24.22
C TYR A 231 -0.43 -12.68 -23.35
N GLU A 232 -1.74 -12.77 -23.27
CA GLU A 232 -2.40 -13.91 -22.62
C GLU A 232 -1.97 -15.24 -23.28
N ALA A 233 -1.89 -16.29 -22.49
CA ALA A 233 -1.53 -17.63 -22.95
C ALA A 233 -2.37 -18.04 -24.18
N GLY A 234 -1.70 -18.55 -25.21
CA GLY A 234 -2.35 -19.01 -26.42
C GLY A 234 -2.84 -17.94 -27.39
N LYS A 235 -2.65 -16.66 -27.12
CA LYS A 235 -3.01 -15.56 -28.04
C LYS A 235 -1.98 -15.35 -29.14
N LYS A 236 -0.75 -15.83 -28.93
CA LYS A 236 0.38 -15.72 -29.85
C LYS A 236 1.02 -17.10 -30.06
N PRO A 237 1.86 -17.26 -31.13
CA PRO A 237 2.39 -18.58 -31.51
C PRO A 237 3.21 -19.28 -30.44
N TYR A 238 3.94 -18.55 -29.62
CA TYR A 238 4.86 -19.10 -28.64
C TYR A 238 4.34 -18.89 -27.23
N THR A 239 3.96 -19.96 -26.54
CA THR A 239 3.42 -19.90 -25.18
C THR A 239 4.38 -20.53 -24.18
N TYR A 240 4.63 -19.82 -23.08
CA TYR A 240 5.52 -20.25 -22.02
C TYR A 240 4.90 -20.00 -20.64
N ARG A 241 5.26 -20.86 -19.70
CA ARG A 241 5.11 -20.57 -18.26
C ARG A 241 6.37 -19.88 -17.76
N LEU A 242 6.23 -18.79 -17.04
CA LEU A 242 7.32 -18.07 -16.41
C LEU A 242 7.45 -18.50 -14.95
N SER A 243 8.62 -18.96 -14.56
CA SER A 243 8.96 -19.47 -13.24
C SER A 243 10.34 -18.96 -12.81
N SER A 244 10.89 -19.45 -11.71
CA SER A 244 12.11 -18.94 -11.11
C SER A 244 13.13 -20.01 -10.72
N MET A 245 14.24 -19.53 -10.11
CA MET A 245 15.32 -20.39 -9.60
C MET A 245 15.10 -20.85 -8.16
N THR A 246 13.97 -20.55 -7.50
CA THR A 246 13.73 -20.97 -6.11
C THR A 246 13.34 -22.47 -6.05
N CYS A 247 13.43 -23.08 -4.87
CA CYS A 247 13.00 -24.46 -4.65
C CYS A 247 11.47 -24.60 -4.47
N LEU A 248 10.72 -23.49 -4.45
CA LEU A 248 9.27 -23.51 -4.31
C LEU A 248 8.62 -23.93 -5.62
N ALA A 249 8.03 -25.12 -5.68
CA ALA A 249 7.35 -25.62 -6.89
C ALA A 249 6.22 -24.68 -7.39
N GLY A 250 5.60 -23.93 -6.49
CA GLY A 250 4.56 -22.93 -6.80
C GLY A 250 5.10 -21.54 -7.15
N ASP A 251 6.41 -21.35 -7.30
CA ASP A 251 7.00 -20.07 -7.71
C ASP A 251 6.82 -19.84 -9.21
N VAL A 252 5.58 -19.57 -9.57
CA VAL A 252 5.12 -19.33 -10.95
C VAL A 252 4.61 -17.92 -11.07
N ILE A 253 5.17 -17.17 -12.02
CA ILE A 253 4.75 -15.77 -12.28
C ILE A 253 3.47 -15.74 -13.11
N GLY A 254 3.38 -16.62 -14.12
CA GLY A 254 2.20 -16.74 -14.97
C GLY A 254 2.48 -17.38 -16.31
N ASP A 255 1.42 -17.62 -17.09
CA ASP A 255 1.50 -18.12 -18.45
C ASP A 255 1.33 -16.96 -19.44
N TYR A 256 2.27 -16.85 -20.39
CA TYR A 256 2.32 -15.76 -21.39
C TYR A 256 2.53 -16.34 -22.78
N SER A 257 2.11 -15.59 -23.81
CA SER A 257 2.48 -15.92 -25.19
C SER A 257 3.14 -14.73 -25.88
N PHE A 258 3.98 -15.01 -26.88
CA PHE A 258 4.81 -14.05 -27.59
C PHE A 258 4.70 -14.21 -29.09
N ASP A 259 4.98 -13.12 -29.84
CA ASP A 259 5.01 -13.14 -31.31
C ASP A 259 6.26 -13.87 -31.87
N HIS A 260 7.29 -14.02 -31.05
CA HIS A 260 8.57 -14.67 -31.41
C HIS A 260 8.98 -15.68 -30.35
N GLU A 261 9.89 -16.53 -30.70
CA GLU A 261 10.47 -17.52 -29.81
C GLU A 261 11.37 -16.84 -28.77
N ILE A 262 11.28 -17.28 -27.53
CA ILE A 262 12.13 -16.80 -26.44
C ILE A 262 13.29 -17.76 -26.23
N HIS A 263 14.49 -17.23 -26.02
CA HIS A 263 15.71 -17.97 -25.84
C HIS A 263 16.39 -17.69 -24.51
N VAL A 264 17.27 -18.57 -24.06
CA VAL A 264 18.15 -18.32 -22.91
C VAL A 264 19.00 -17.08 -23.19
N GLY A 265 19.05 -16.16 -22.21
CA GLY A 265 19.71 -14.85 -22.31
C GLY A 265 18.81 -13.70 -22.75
N ASP A 266 17.59 -13.99 -23.22
CA ASP A 266 16.62 -12.94 -23.52
C ASP A 266 16.18 -12.22 -22.25
N ARG A 267 15.94 -10.92 -22.38
CA ARG A 267 15.45 -10.08 -21.28
C ARG A 267 13.97 -9.82 -21.42
N LEU A 268 13.27 -10.01 -20.32
CA LEU A 268 11.86 -9.71 -20.17
C LEU A 268 11.68 -8.53 -19.25
N VAL A 269 10.65 -7.71 -19.50
CA VAL A 269 10.40 -6.46 -18.76
C VAL A 269 8.99 -6.49 -18.21
N PHE A 270 8.87 -6.73 -16.91
CA PHE A 270 7.60 -6.59 -16.19
C PHE A 270 7.32 -5.12 -15.91
N GLU A 271 6.07 -4.71 -16.08
CA GLU A 271 5.60 -3.34 -15.87
C GLU A 271 4.95 -3.19 -14.50
N ASP A 272 4.87 -1.95 -14.03
CA ASP A 272 4.24 -1.57 -12.76
C ASP A 272 4.84 -2.26 -11.52
N MET A 273 6.18 -2.28 -11.46
CA MET A 273 6.95 -3.00 -10.43
C MET A 273 7.55 -2.09 -9.33
N ALA A 274 7.11 -0.82 -9.24
CA ALA A 274 7.69 0.14 -8.28
C ALA A 274 6.99 0.19 -6.92
N ILE A 275 5.81 -0.43 -6.76
CA ILE A 275 4.98 -0.26 -5.58
C ILE A 275 5.22 -1.40 -4.57
N TYR A 276 4.24 -2.26 -4.34
CA TYR A 276 4.35 -3.38 -3.41
C TYR A 276 5.43 -4.39 -3.79
N SER A 277 5.72 -4.55 -5.08
CA SER A 277 6.80 -5.42 -5.55
C SER A 277 8.15 -5.05 -4.94
N MET A 278 8.52 -3.74 -4.91
CA MET A 278 9.78 -3.31 -4.31
C MET A 278 9.81 -3.46 -2.78
N VAL A 279 8.74 -3.05 -2.08
CA VAL A 279 8.74 -3.01 -0.61
C VAL A 279 8.54 -4.39 0.03
N LYS A 280 7.98 -5.35 -0.71
CA LYS A 280 7.79 -6.73 -0.26
C LYS A 280 8.93 -7.67 -0.64
N ASN A 281 9.95 -7.20 -1.32
CA ASN A 281 11.09 -8.00 -1.74
C ASN A 281 11.72 -8.75 -0.57
N ASN A 282 12.14 -9.98 -0.85
CA ASN A 282 12.84 -10.81 0.12
C ASN A 282 13.93 -11.65 -0.56
N THR A 283 14.73 -12.35 0.23
CA THR A 283 15.86 -13.14 -0.22
C THR A 283 15.68 -14.64 0.06
N PHE A 284 14.47 -15.16 -0.07
CA PHE A 284 14.19 -16.57 0.08
C PHE A 284 15.07 -17.43 -0.84
N ASN A 285 15.59 -18.53 -0.36
CA ASN A 285 16.59 -19.38 -1.02
C ASN A 285 17.92 -18.70 -1.42
N GLY A 286 18.20 -17.50 -0.90
CA GLY A 286 19.40 -16.74 -1.27
C GLY A 286 19.27 -16.05 -2.64
N ILE A 287 18.07 -15.92 -3.19
CA ILE A 287 17.83 -15.12 -4.40
C ILE A 287 18.18 -13.66 -4.09
N GLY A 288 18.99 -13.05 -4.97
CA GLY A 288 19.42 -11.65 -4.81
C GLY A 288 18.29 -10.66 -4.98
N LEU A 289 18.35 -9.55 -4.25
CA LEU A 289 17.44 -8.44 -4.51
C LEU A 289 17.81 -7.76 -5.83
N PRO A 290 16.84 -7.30 -6.64
CA PRO A 290 17.12 -6.53 -7.85
C PRO A 290 17.80 -5.20 -7.51
N ASP A 291 18.82 -4.84 -8.29
CA ASP A 291 19.43 -3.51 -8.20
C ASP A 291 18.39 -2.41 -8.49
N ILE A 292 18.50 -1.26 -7.85
CA ILE A 292 17.63 -0.12 -8.09
C ILE A 292 18.34 0.86 -9.01
N CYS A 293 17.72 1.14 -10.15
CA CYS A 293 18.23 2.08 -11.13
C CYS A 293 17.19 3.16 -11.46
N LEU A 294 17.65 4.34 -11.81
CA LEU A 294 16.84 5.39 -12.43
C LEU A 294 17.06 5.37 -13.94
N LEU A 295 15.95 5.37 -14.69
CA LEU A 295 15.96 5.61 -16.13
C LEU A 295 15.66 7.08 -16.38
N HIS A 296 16.64 7.80 -16.87
CA HIS A 296 16.51 9.23 -17.23
C HIS A 296 15.80 9.44 -18.58
N GLU A 297 15.25 10.61 -18.79
CA GLU A 297 14.54 10.97 -20.04
C GLU A 297 15.40 10.85 -21.30
N ASP A 298 16.71 11.03 -21.18
CA ASP A 298 17.69 10.86 -22.26
C ASP A 298 18.07 9.38 -22.53
N GLY A 299 17.48 8.45 -21.78
CA GLY A 299 17.75 7.02 -21.85
C GLY A 299 18.96 6.55 -21.03
N ALA A 300 19.65 7.45 -20.30
CA ALA A 300 20.72 7.05 -19.40
C ALA A 300 20.17 6.27 -18.20
N ILE A 301 20.94 5.28 -17.76
CA ILE A 301 20.62 4.47 -16.58
C ILE A 301 21.61 4.78 -15.48
N GLU A 302 21.12 5.26 -14.35
CA GLU A 302 21.87 5.51 -13.14
C GLU A 302 21.58 4.44 -12.10
N THR A 303 22.60 3.74 -11.60
CA THR A 303 22.45 2.78 -10.50
C THR A 303 22.38 3.54 -9.17
N VAL A 304 21.20 3.53 -8.54
CA VAL A 304 20.97 4.15 -7.23
C VAL A 304 21.45 3.25 -6.10
N LYS A 305 21.17 1.94 -6.21
CA LYS A 305 21.56 0.98 -5.18
C LYS A 305 21.84 -0.39 -5.81
N ARG A 306 22.94 -1.00 -5.35
CA ARG A 306 23.24 -2.41 -5.63
C ARG A 306 23.05 -3.24 -4.38
N PHE A 307 22.59 -4.45 -4.58
CA PHE A 307 22.43 -5.45 -3.54
C PHE A 307 23.37 -6.64 -3.79
N GLY A 308 23.79 -7.30 -2.71
CA GLY A 308 24.70 -8.42 -2.79
C GLY A 308 24.56 -9.41 -1.64
N TYR A 309 25.54 -10.30 -1.53
CA TYR A 309 25.55 -11.34 -0.51
C TYR A 309 25.43 -10.79 0.91
N GLU A 310 26.02 -9.63 1.21
CA GLU A 310 25.97 -9.03 2.54
C GLU A 310 24.54 -8.64 2.96
N ASP A 311 23.68 -8.25 2.01
CA ASP A 311 22.27 -7.95 2.29
C ASP A 311 21.50 -9.21 2.76
N PHE A 312 21.82 -10.36 2.18
CA PHE A 312 21.30 -11.65 2.63
C PHE A 312 21.87 -12.07 3.98
N LYS A 313 23.20 -12.08 4.11
CA LYS A 313 23.93 -12.54 5.29
C LYS A 313 23.57 -11.73 6.53
N ASN A 314 23.66 -10.40 6.45
CA ASN A 314 23.45 -9.50 7.59
C ASN A 314 22.01 -9.51 8.12
N ARG A 315 21.07 -10.06 7.35
CA ARG A 315 19.68 -10.29 7.83
C ARG A 315 19.56 -11.56 8.66
N LEU A 316 20.42 -12.54 8.47
CA LEU A 316 20.30 -13.88 9.06
C LEU A 316 21.31 -14.16 10.19
N SER A 317 22.33 -13.37 10.32
CA SER A 317 23.42 -13.60 11.28
C SER A 317 23.89 -12.32 11.98
#